data_f40fdf98c244a944cfd0334d8e5beb29
#
_entry.id   f40fdf98c244a944cfd0334d8e5beb29
#
_cell.length_a   1.000
_cell.length_b   1.000
_cell.length_c   1.000
_cell.angle_alpha   90.00
_cell.angle_beta   90.00
_cell.angle_gamma   90.00
#
_symmetry.space_group_name_H-M   'P 1'
#
loop_
_entity.id
_entity.type
_entity.pdbx_description
1 polymer ?
#
loop_
_entity_poly.entity_id
_entity_poly.type
_entity_poly.pdbx_seq_one_letter_code
_entity_poly.pdbx_strand_id
1 'polypeptide(L)'
;MPAAASSPARTLRRWLLRSTALACTALALAWAWQQPWALRARAGWELARQPPPTALRMPVQGVDPRRVAATFGAPRGRDRQHAGVDIFAKRGTPVLSATRGIVVAVAERGLGGRQVWVMGPARQRHYYAHLQDWAPDLQVGDLVKAGDPLGTVGDSGNARGTPPHLHYGVYAEGGAYDPLPLLRAAR
;
A
#
# COMPACT_ATOMS: atom_id res chain seq x y z
N MET A 1 -11.02 46.56 -51.26
CA MET A 1 -11.27 46.65 -49.82
C MET A 1 -9.95 46.48 -49.09
N PRO A 2 -9.36 47.45 -48.38
CA PRO A 2 -8.12 47.26 -47.63
C PRO A 2 -8.43 46.46 -46.34
N ALA A 3 -7.64 45.41 -46.10
CA ALA A 3 -7.68 44.63 -44.87
C ALA A 3 -7.27 45.57 -43.68
N ALA A 4 -8.11 45.65 -42.64
CA ALA A 4 -7.86 46.44 -41.46
C ALA A 4 -6.60 45.91 -40.73
N ALA A 5 -5.51 46.61 -40.79
CA ALA A 5 -4.27 46.30 -40.07
C ALA A 5 -4.53 46.35 -38.55
N SER A 6 -4.33 45.28 -37.84
CA SER A 6 -4.48 45.19 -36.39
C SER A 6 -3.46 46.14 -35.73
N SER A 7 -3.90 47.05 -34.87
CA SER A 7 -3.01 48.02 -34.20
C SER A 7 -1.97 47.28 -33.34
N PRO A 8 -0.69 47.69 -33.36
CA PRO A 8 0.39 47.05 -32.63
C PRO A 8 0.12 46.95 -31.12
N ALA A 9 -0.62 47.88 -30.56
CA ALA A 9 -1.05 47.89 -29.15
C ALA A 9 -2.00 46.70 -28.80
N ARG A 10 -2.90 46.36 -29.70
CA ARG A 10 -3.80 45.17 -29.50
C ARG A 10 -3.03 43.87 -29.57
N THR A 11 -2.05 43.79 -30.47
CA THR A 11 -1.19 42.59 -30.59
C THR A 11 -0.32 42.40 -29.34
N LEU A 12 0.33 43.47 -28.86
CA LEU A 12 1.13 43.43 -27.63
C LEU A 12 0.30 43.02 -26.41
N ARG A 13 -0.89 43.63 -26.23
CA ARG A 13 -1.79 43.28 -25.14
C ARG A 13 -2.24 41.79 -25.19
N ARG A 14 -2.51 41.25 -26.37
CA ARG A 14 -2.83 39.80 -26.55
C ARG A 14 -1.64 38.91 -26.20
N TRP A 15 -0.42 39.28 -26.54
CA TRP A 15 0.81 38.55 -26.18
C TRP A 15 1.03 38.59 -24.67
N LEU A 16 0.91 39.75 -24.03
CA LEU A 16 1.03 39.87 -22.57
C LEU A 16 -0.03 39.02 -21.83
N LEU A 17 -1.29 39.09 -22.25
CA LEU A 17 -2.35 38.27 -21.64
C LEU A 17 -2.10 36.75 -21.83
N ARG A 18 -1.57 36.32 -22.98
CA ARG A 18 -1.24 34.90 -23.24
C ARG A 18 -0.05 34.46 -22.38
N SER A 19 0.99 35.29 -22.28
CA SER A 19 2.17 34.94 -21.47
C SER A 19 1.85 34.89 -19.98
N THR A 20 1.04 35.82 -19.45
CA THR A 20 0.58 35.73 -18.05
C THR A 20 -0.31 34.52 -17.81
N ALA A 21 -1.23 34.20 -18.71
CA ALA A 21 -2.06 32.99 -18.59
C ALA A 21 -1.22 31.72 -18.58
N LEU A 22 -0.23 31.61 -19.47
CA LEU A 22 0.70 30.47 -19.50
C LEU A 22 1.53 30.37 -18.21
N ALA A 23 2.05 31.49 -17.71
CA ALA A 23 2.78 31.53 -16.45
C ALA A 23 1.90 31.11 -15.25
N CYS A 24 0.68 31.63 -15.15
CA CYS A 24 -0.27 31.21 -14.11
C CYS A 24 -0.62 29.73 -14.20
N THR A 25 -0.84 29.20 -15.41
CA THR A 25 -1.10 27.77 -15.61
C THR A 25 0.09 26.92 -15.18
N ALA A 26 1.31 27.32 -15.55
CA ALA A 26 2.52 26.61 -15.15
C ALA A 26 2.71 26.57 -13.63
N LEU A 27 2.49 27.70 -12.97
CA LEU A 27 2.54 27.80 -11.50
C LEU A 27 1.46 26.94 -10.83
N ALA A 28 0.23 26.96 -11.34
CA ALA A 28 -0.86 26.11 -10.84
C ALA A 28 -0.55 24.61 -11.01
N LEU A 29 0.02 24.22 -12.14
CA LEU A 29 0.45 22.82 -12.38
C LEU A 29 1.60 22.44 -11.44
N ALA A 30 2.60 23.31 -11.27
CA ALA A 30 3.71 23.09 -10.34
C ALA A 30 3.22 22.95 -8.89
N TRP A 31 2.27 23.78 -8.47
CA TRP A 31 1.64 23.68 -7.17
C TRP A 31 0.83 22.37 -7.03
N ALA A 32 -0.01 22.03 -8.01
CA ALA A 32 -0.79 20.81 -8.02
C ALA A 32 0.11 19.56 -7.96
N TRP A 33 1.26 19.59 -8.63
CA TRP A 33 2.25 18.51 -8.62
C TRP A 33 2.85 18.22 -7.24
N GLN A 34 2.86 19.20 -6.34
CA GLN A 34 3.38 19.07 -4.96
C GLN A 34 2.30 18.62 -3.97
N GLN A 35 1.04 18.55 -4.38
CA GLN A 35 -0.04 18.20 -3.48
C GLN A 35 0.02 16.71 -3.05
N PRO A 36 -0.45 16.34 -1.83
CA PRO A 36 -0.44 14.98 -1.33
C PRO A 36 -1.10 13.96 -2.26
N TRP A 37 -2.21 14.33 -2.92
CA TRP A 37 -2.89 13.47 -3.88
C TRP A 37 -2.03 13.15 -5.12
N ALA A 38 -1.27 14.15 -5.61
CA ALA A 38 -0.38 13.96 -6.76
C ALA A 38 0.84 13.09 -6.39
N LEU A 39 1.36 13.24 -5.17
CA LEU A 39 2.42 12.37 -4.63
C LEU A 39 1.93 10.92 -4.54
N ARG A 40 0.73 10.69 -4.01
CA ARG A 40 0.12 9.35 -3.92
C ARG A 40 -0.12 8.74 -5.30
N ALA A 41 -0.64 9.53 -6.26
CA ALA A 41 -0.87 9.08 -7.63
C ALA A 41 0.44 8.66 -8.32
N ARG A 42 1.50 9.45 -8.18
CA ARG A 42 2.83 9.12 -8.72
C ARG A 42 3.42 7.87 -8.08
N ALA A 43 3.36 7.78 -6.75
CA ALA A 43 3.84 6.60 -6.04
C ALA A 43 3.07 5.34 -6.46
N GLY A 44 1.74 5.42 -6.61
CA GLY A 44 0.92 4.33 -7.11
C GLY A 44 1.26 3.92 -8.54
N TRP A 45 1.48 4.89 -9.42
CA TRP A 45 1.93 4.64 -10.79
C TRP A 45 3.31 3.97 -10.84
N GLU A 46 4.26 4.49 -10.05
CA GLU A 46 5.61 3.92 -9.93
C GLU A 46 5.60 2.48 -9.43
N LEU A 47 4.84 2.22 -8.34
CA LEU A 47 4.67 0.87 -7.79
C LEU A 47 4.06 -0.09 -8.82
N ALA A 48 3.05 0.36 -9.56
CA ALA A 48 2.37 -0.46 -10.56
C ALA A 48 3.30 -0.93 -11.70
N ARG A 49 4.34 -0.17 -11.99
CA ARG A 49 5.32 -0.45 -13.07
C ARG A 49 6.55 -1.22 -12.60
N GLN A 50 6.74 -1.35 -11.31
CA GLN A 50 7.84 -2.15 -10.77
C GLN A 50 7.56 -3.63 -10.94
N PRO A 51 8.60 -4.46 -11.09
CA PRO A 51 8.43 -5.91 -11.04
C PRO A 51 7.99 -6.35 -9.65
N PRO A 52 7.37 -7.54 -9.52
CA PRO A 52 7.05 -8.12 -8.23
C PRO A 52 8.32 -8.29 -7.39
N PRO A 53 8.25 -8.11 -6.06
CA PRO A 53 9.40 -8.27 -5.19
C PRO A 53 9.89 -9.72 -5.19
N THR A 54 11.19 -9.90 -5.20
CA THR A 54 11.85 -11.23 -5.11
C THR A 54 12.13 -11.63 -3.66
N ALA A 55 12.00 -10.72 -2.70
CA ALA A 55 12.09 -10.95 -1.28
C ALA A 55 11.14 -10.01 -0.53
N LEU A 56 10.61 -10.46 0.60
CA LEU A 56 9.72 -9.70 1.48
C LEU A 56 10.29 -9.67 2.89
N ARG A 57 10.29 -8.50 3.52
CA ARG A 57 10.66 -8.37 4.92
C ARG A 57 9.67 -9.14 5.80
N MET A 58 10.18 -9.79 6.87
CA MET A 58 9.31 -10.42 7.87
C MET A 58 8.35 -9.39 8.49
N PRO A 59 7.03 -9.60 8.38
CA PRO A 59 6.05 -8.62 8.82
C PRO A 59 5.77 -8.65 10.33
N VAL A 60 6.39 -9.55 11.09
CA VAL A 60 6.30 -9.58 12.55
C VAL A 60 7.71 -9.41 13.13
N GLN A 61 7.87 -8.40 13.96
CA GLN A 61 9.17 -8.05 14.54
C GLN A 61 9.75 -9.21 15.37
N GLY A 62 11.03 -9.54 15.14
CA GLY A 62 11.76 -10.53 15.91
C GLY A 62 11.42 -11.99 15.60
N VAL A 63 10.54 -12.26 14.63
CA VAL A 63 10.24 -13.63 14.19
C VAL A 63 11.22 -14.06 13.11
N ASP A 64 11.87 -15.22 13.28
CA ASP A 64 12.69 -15.86 12.26
C ASP A 64 11.78 -16.48 11.17
N PRO A 65 11.94 -16.13 9.88
CA PRO A 65 11.16 -16.72 8.78
C PRO A 65 11.21 -18.24 8.72
N ARG A 66 12.31 -18.87 9.19
CA ARG A 66 12.47 -20.33 9.20
C ARG A 66 11.51 -21.02 10.17
N ARG A 67 11.04 -20.30 11.20
CA ARG A 67 10.10 -20.81 12.22
C ARG A 67 8.63 -20.65 11.82
N VAL A 68 8.34 -19.97 10.70
CA VAL A 68 6.98 -19.84 10.18
C VAL A 68 6.57 -21.13 9.49
N ALA A 69 5.46 -21.71 9.93
CA ALA A 69 4.90 -22.92 9.35
C ALA A 69 4.34 -22.67 7.95
N ALA A 70 4.48 -23.62 7.04
CA ALA A 70 3.89 -23.58 5.71
C ALA A 70 2.39 -23.89 5.81
N THR A 71 1.57 -22.87 6.00
CA THR A 71 0.12 -23.01 6.17
C THR A 71 -0.68 -22.52 4.97
N PHE A 72 -0.03 -21.99 3.92
CA PHE A 72 -0.70 -21.60 2.70
C PHE A 72 -1.39 -22.81 2.03
N GLY A 73 -2.63 -22.61 1.55
CA GLY A 73 -3.43 -23.67 0.93
C GLY A 73 -4.04 -24.68 1.91
N ALA A 74 -3.73 -24.62 3.21
CA ALA A 74 -4.33 -25.52 4.20
C ALA A 74 -5.85 -25.35 4.27
N PRO A 75 -6.65 -26.42 4.45
CA PRO A 75 -8.10 -26.33 4.56
C PRO A 75 -8.54 -25.41 5.71
N ARG A 76 -9.53 -24.57 5.44
CA ARG A 76 -10.17 -23.65 6.41
C ARG A 76 -11.69 -23.87 6.40
N GLY A 77 -12.17 -24.80 7.22
CA GLY A 77 -13.55 -25.24 7.19
C GLY A 77 -13.83 -26.15 5.98
N ARG A 78 -15.07 -26.13 5.44
CA ARG A 78 -15.48 -27.03 4.35
C ARG A 78 -15.06 -26.55 2.97
N ASP A 79 -15.10 -25.24 2.71
CA ASP A 79 -15.08 -24.68 1.35
C ASP A 79 -14.01 -23.62 1.10
N ARG A 80 -13.05 -23.44 2.02
CA ARG A 80 -12.01 -22.42 1.89
C ARG A 80 -10.62 -23.00 2.06
N GLN A 81 -9.67 -22.42 1.37
CA GLN A 81 -8.24 -22.64 1.57
C GLN A 81 -7.61 -21.43 2.23
N HIS A 82 -6.54 -21.63 2.96
CA HIS A 82 -5.78 -20.59 3.62
C HIS A 82 -5.03 -19.75 2.58
N ALA A 83 -5.43 -18.50 2.42
CA ALA A 83 -4.88 -17.58 1.41
C ALA A 83 -3.70 -16.73 1.94
N GLY A 84 -2.89 -17.31 2.83
CA GLY A 84 -1.74 -16.66 3.43
C GLY A 84 -0.98 -17.58 4.36
N VAL A 85 -0.19 -17.00 5.25
CA VAL A 85 0.52 -17.73 6.32
C VAL A 85 0.18 -17.10 7.68
N ASP A 86 0.10 -17.94 8.70
CA ASP A 86 -0.12 -17.52 10.08
C ASP A 86 1.22 -17.44 10.81
N ILE A 87 1.57 -16.24 11.28
CA ILE A 87 2.82 -15.93 11.95
C ILE A 87 2.54 -15.70 13.43
N PHE A 88 2.79 -16.72 14.24
CA PHE A 88 2.53 -16.68 15.68
C PHE A 88 3.56 -15.82 16.41
N ALA A 89 3.06 -14.92 17.27
CA ALA A 89 3.88 -14.08 18.14
C ALA A 89 3.07 -13.64 19.37
N LYS A 90 3.73 -13.09 20.37
CA LYS A 90 3.05 -12.52 21.54
C LYS A 90 2.11 -11.39 21.12
N ARG A 91 0.95 -11.30 21.78
CA ARG A 91 0.03 -10.17 21.62
C ARG A 91 0.78 -8.86 21.83
N GLY A 92 0.51 -7.87 20.99
CA GLY A 92 1.20 -6.57 21.04
C GLY A 92 2.56 -6.54 20.35
N THR A 93 3.08 -7.66 19.81
CA THR A 93 4.30 -7.64 18.99
C THR A 93 4.07 -6.75 17.76
N PRO A 94 5.02 -5.84 17.41
CA PRO A 94 4.86 -4.97 16.25
C PRO A 94 4.67 -5.73 14.95
N VAL A 95 3.67 -5.30 14.16
CA VAL A 95 3.43 -5.71 12.78
C VAL A 95 3.94 -4.63 11.86
N LEU A 96 4.81 -5.02 10.93
CA LEU A 96 5.55 -4.14 10.04
C LEU A 96 5.17 -4.38 8.59
N SER A 97 5.26 -3.37 7.75
CA SER A 97 5.08 -3.54 6.31
C SER A 97 6.17 -4.45 5.74
N ALA A 98 5.78 -5.49 5.01
CA ALA A 98 6.70 -6.43 4.38
C ALA A 98 7.39 -5.84 3.14
N THR A 99 6.84 -4.78 2.57
CA THR A 99 7.31 -4.12 1.35
C THR A 99 7.04 -2.62 1.39
N ARG A 100 7.62 -1.87 0.47
CA ARG A 100 7.18 -0.49 0.22
C ARG A 100 5.80 -0.50 -0.43
N GLY A 101 4.99 0.51 -0.16
CA GLY A 101 3.65 0.56 -0.74
C GLY A 101 2.82 1.75 -0.30
N ILE A 102 1.54 1.66 -0.63
CA ILE A 102 0.49 2.61 -0.23
C ILE A 102 -0.53 1.85 0.59
N VAL A 103 -0.90 2.36 1.76
CA VAL A 103 -2.01 1.84 2.55
C VAL A 103 -3.31 2.08 1.79
N VAL A 104 -4.00 1.01 1.41
CA VAL A 104 -5.24 1.09 0.63
C VAL A 104 -6.49 0.77 1.45
N ALA A 105 -6.32 0.17 2.64
CA ALA A 105 -7.41 0.01 3.61
C ALA A 105 -6.87 -0.13 5.03
N VAL A 106 -7.57 0.48 5.98
CA VAL A 106 -7.48 0.28 7.44
C VAL A 106 -8.91 0.07 7.90
N ALA A 107 -9.22 -1.12 8.40
CA ALA A 107 -10.61 -1.48 8.67
C ALA A 107 -10.73 -2.58 9.74
N GLU A 108 -11.87 -2.60 10.44
CA GLU A 108 -12.28 -3.72 11.29
C GLU A 108 -13.54 -4.35 10.69
N ARG A 109 -13.39 -5.50 10.01
CA ARG A 109 -14.49 -6.18 9.34
C ARG A 109 -14.20 -7.62 8.96
N GLY A 110 -15.27 -8.40 8.76
CA GLY A 110 -15.19 -9.77 8.23
C GLY A 110 -14.32 -10.71 9.07
N LEU A 111 -13.79 -11.73 8.43
CA LEU A 111 -12.98 -12.76 9.08
C LEU A 111 -11.66 -12.22 9.63
N GLY A 112 -11.06 -11.26 8.98
CA GLY A 112 -9.76 -10.71 9.38
C GLY A 112 -9.81 -9.82 10.61
N GLY A 113 -10.99 -9.36 11.04
CA GLY A 113 -11.11 -8.42 12.16
C GLY A 113 -10.42 -7.10 11.84
N ARG A 114 -9.56 -6.63 12.74
CA ARG A 114 -8.70 -5.46 12.48
C ARG A 114 -7.63 -5.83 11.48
N GLN A 115 -7.59 -5.06 10.40
CA GLN A 115 -6.79 -5.39 9.23
C GLN A 115 -6.24 -4.15 8.53
N VAL A 116 -5.12 -4.34 7.86
CA VAL A 116 -4.49 -3.34 6.98
C VAL A 116 -4.23 -3.98 5.63
N TRP A 117 -4.46 -3.23 4.56
CA TRP A 117 -4.07 -3.59 3.21
C TRP A 117 -3.06 -2.59 2.67
N VAL A 118 -1.97 -3.09 2.13
CA VAL A 118 -0.94 -2.27 1.48
C VAL A 118 -0.83 -2.71 0.02
N MET A 119 -0.94 -1.77 -0.92
CA MET A 119 -0.62 -1.99 -2.33
C MET A 119 0.87 -1.76 -2.54
N GLY A 120 1.58 -2.82 -2.90
CA GLY A 120 3.02 -2.83 -3.18
C GLY A 120 3.35 -2.82 -4.68
N PRO A 121 4.62 -3.15 -5.05
CA PRO A 121 5.08 -3.30 -6.42
C PRO A 121 4.21 -4.29 -7.22
N ALA A 122 4.16 -4.11 -8.55
CA ALA A 122 3.33 -4.91 -9.46
C ALA A 122 1.85 -4.96 -9.08
N ARG A 123 1.34 -3.93 -8.38
CA ARG A 123 -0.03 -3.86 -7.84
C ARG A 123 -0.39 -4.99 -6.88
N GLN A 124 0.59 -5.70 -6.32
CA GLN A 124 0.33 -6.73 -5.34
C GLN A 124 -0.30 -6.12 -4.09
N ARG A 125 -1.30 -6.80 -3.53
CA ARG A 125 -1.95 -6.39 -2.29
C ARG A 125 -1.48 -7.28 -1.15
N HIS A 126 -0.90 -6.66 -0.14
CA HIS A 126 -0.41 -7.29 1.07
C HIS A 126 -1.46 -7.12 2.17
N TYR A 127 -1.91 -8.22 2.72
CA TYR A 127 -2.98 -8.29 3.72
C TYR A 127 -2.42 -8.64 5.09
N TYR A 128 -2.71 -7.81 6.07
CA TYR A 128 -2.30 -7.95 7.46
C TYR A 128 -3.56 -8.01 8.32
N ALA A 129 -3.88 -9.17 8.91
CA ALA A 129 -5.12 -9.37 9.65
C ALA A 129 -4.91 -9.91 11.06
N HIS A 130 -5.98 -9.95 11.84
CA HIS A 130 -6.06 -10.32 13.25
C HIS A 130 -5.28 -9.38 14.17
N LEU A 131 -5.13 -8.11 13.76
CA LEU A 131 -4.39 -7.13 14.54
C LEU A 131 -5.06 -6.88 15.90
N GLN A 132 -4.24 -6.57 16.91
CA GLN A 132 -4.71 -6.06 18.20
C GLN A 132 -5.09 -4.59 18.06
N ASP A 133 -4.19 -3.79 17.49
CA ASP A 133 -4.38 -2.37 17.22
C ASP A 133 -3.64 -1.98 15.95
N TRP A 134 -4.05 -0.87 15.34
CA TRP A 134 -3.33 -0.22 14.25
C TRP A 134 -2.17 0.62 14.79
N ALA A 135 -1.19 0.91 13.97
CA ALA A 135 -0.17 1.90 14.29
C ALA A 135 -0.84 3.28 14.47
N PRO A 136 -0.35 4.11 15.42
CA PRO A 136 -0.87 5.46 15.60
C PRO A 136 -0.86 6.24 14.28
N ASP A 137 -1.94 7.00 14.04
CA ASP A 137 -2.12 7.88 12.88
C ASP A 137 -2.09 7.19 11.50
N LEU A 138 -2.07 5.87 11.43
CA LEU A 138 -2.07 5.13 10.17
C LEU A 138 -3.38 5.37 9.40
N GLN A 139 -3.26 5.88 8.16
CA GLN A 139 -4.40 6.24 7.33
C GLN A 139 -4.30 5.66 5.92
N VAL A 140 -5.46 5.52 5.28
CA VAL A 140 -5.52 5.20 3.85
C VAL A 140 -4.85 6.30 3.03
N GLY A 141 -3.96 5.89 2.14
CA GLY A 141 -3.16 6.77 1.31
C GLY A 141 -1.76 7.04 1.87
N ASP A 142 -1.40 6.55 3.05
CA ASP A 142 -0.05 6.67 3.58
C ASP A 142 0.94 5.86 2.75
N LEU A 143 2.09 6.47 2.51
CA LEU A 143 3.23 5.82 1.86
C LEU A 143 4.06 5.14 2.93
N VAL A 144 4.23 3.82 2.81
CA VAL A 144 5.02 3.02 3.76
C VAL A 144 6.23 2.39 3.07
N LYS A 145 7.30 2.23 3.84
CA LYS A 145 8.50 1.48 3.47
C LYS A 145 8.45 0.09 4.10
N ALA A 146 9.26 -0.85 3.58
CA ALA A 146 9.46 -2.12 4.26
C ALA A 146 10.02 -1.89 5.66
N GLY A 147 9.30 -2.36 6.68
CA GLY A 147 9.63 -2.18 8.10
C GLY A 147 8.89 -1.06 8.82
N ASP A 148 8.12 -0.24 8.12
CA ASP A 148 7.27 0.76 8.78
C ASP A 148 6.14 0.07 9.58
N PRO A 149 5.77 0.59 10.76
CA PRO A 149 4.75 -0.02 11.61
C PRO A 149 3.37 0.10 10.98
N LEU A 150 2.61 -1.00 11.02
CA LEU A 150 1.21 -1.06 10.58
C LEU A 150 0.24 -1.31 11.73
N GLY A 151 0.73 -1.90 12.83
CA GLY A 151 -0.07 -2.26 13.99
C GLY A 151 0.64 -3.26 14.90
N THR A 152 -0.14 -4.04 15.63
CA THR A 152 0.37 -5.03 16.56
C THR A 152 -0.38 -6.36 16.42
N VAL A 153 0.30 -7.48 16.71
CA VAL A 153 -0.26 -8.84 16.67
C VAL A 153 -1.39 -8.98 17.70
N GLY A 154 -2.50 -9.55 17.27
CA GLY A 154 -3.67 -9.85 18.09
C GLY A 154 -4.33 -11.17 17.75
N ASP A 155 -5.64 -11.22 17.92
CA ASP A 155 -6.52 -12.33 17.61
C ASP A 155 -7.92 -11.84 17.20
N SER A 156 -8.02 -10.63 16.62
CA SER A 156 -9.31 -10.08 16.21
C SER A 156 -9.97 -10.87 15.07
N GLY A 157 -11.26 -10.62 14.85
CA GLY A 157 -12.03 -11.35 13.84
C GLY A 157 -12.27 -12.83 14.21
N ASN A 158 -12.11 -13.74 13.25
CA ASN A 158 -12.34 -15.17 13.48
C ASN A 158 -11.16 -15.88 14.19
N ALA A 159 -10.06 -15.15 14.47
CA ALA A 159 -8.95 -15.65 15.29
C ALA A 159 -9.22 -15.51 16.80
N ARG A 160 -10.34 -14.91 17.19
CA ARG A 160 -10.67 -14.69 18.62
C ARG A 160 -10.65 -15.99 19.40
N GLY A 161 -9.89 -16.00 20.51
CA GLY A 161 -9.72 -17.17 21.36
C GLY A 161 -8.70 -18.19 20.88
N THR A 162 -8.02 -17.94 19.75
CA THR A 162 -6.85 -18.72 19.32
C THR A 162 -5.55 -18.06 19.79
N PRO A 163 -4.40 -18.76 19.76
CA PRO A 163 -3.12 -18.12 20.04
C PRO A 163 -2.90 -16.90 19.12
N PRO A 164 -2.43 -15.77 19.67
CA PRO A 164 -2.22 -14.55 18.88
C PRO A 164 -1.27 -14.78 17.72
N HIS A 165 -1.66 -14.29 16.54
CA HIS A 165 -0.89 -14.41 15.31
C HIS A 165 -1.25 -13.29 14.32
N LEU A 166 -0.34 -13.00 13.41
CA LEU A 166 -0.63 -12.25 12.21
C LEU A 166 -1.02 -13.24 11.11
N HIS A 167 -2.20 -13.09 10.51
CA HIS A 167 -2.46 -13.66 9.20
C HIS A 167 -1.90 -12.73 8.14
N TYR A 168 -0.93 -13.20 7.37
CA TYR A 168 -0.30 -12.44 6.29
C TYR A 168 -0.55 -13.10 4.93
N GLY A 169 -1.23 -12.38 4.04
CA GLY A 169 -1.53 -12.82 2.67
C GLY A 169 -0.98 -11.87 1.61
N VAL A 170 -0.59 -12.42 0.46
CA VAL A 170 -0.20 -11.63 -0.72
C VAL A 170 -1.07 -12.04 -1.90
N TYR A 171 -1.62 -11.03 -2.58
CA TYR A 171 -2.57 -11.20 -3.68
C TYR A 171 -2.04 -10.48 -4.93
N ALA A 172 -1.99 -11.19 -6.03
CA ALA A 172 -1.70 -10.66 -7.36
C ALA A 172 -2.94 -10.78 -8.27
N GLU A 173 -2.82 -10.51 -9.55
CA GLU A 173 -3.92 -10.60 -10.52
C GLU A 173 -4.54 -11.99 -10.60
N GLY A 174 -3.72 -13.05 -10.43
CA GLY A 174 -4.16 -14.46 -10.40
C GLY A 174 -4.71 -14.95 -9.05
N GLY A 175 -4.84 -14.09 -8.04
CA GLY A 175 -5.31 -14.46 -6.69
C GLY A 175 -4.20 -14.48 -5.64
N ALA A 176 -4.46 -15.18 -4.52
CA ALA A 176 -3.47 -15.34 -3.45
C ALA A 176 -2.36 -16.31 -3.85
N TYR A 177 -1.14 -16.05 -3.42
CA TYR A 177 -0.02 -16.97 -3.56
C TYR A 177 0.78 -17.09 -2.24
N ASP A 178 1.57 -18.15 -2.11
CA ASP A 178 2.37 -18.41 -0.91
C ASP A 178 3.46 -17.36 -0.71
N PRO A 179 3.39 -16.52 0.35
CA PRO A 179 4.40 -15.52 0.64
C PRO A 179 5.65 -16.11 1.30
N LEU A 180 5.61 -17.34 1.82
CA LEU A 180 6.67 -17.90 2.65
C LEU A 180 8.03 -18.02 1.96
N PRO A 181 8.11 -18.43 0.68
CA PRO A 181 9.38 -18.42 -0.05
C PRO A 181 10.04 -17.04 -0.09
N LEU A 182 9.25 -15.98 -0.31
CA LEU A 182 9.74 -14.59 -0.37
C LEU A 182 10.16 -14.06 1.00
N LEU A 183 9.45 -14.45 2.08
CA LEU A 183 9.83 -14.11 3.45
C LEU A 183 11.15 -14.78 3.85
N ARG A 184 11.42 -15.98 3.35
CA ARG A 184 12.66 -16.74 3.61
C ARG A 184 13.84 -16.29 2.73
N ALA A 185 13.57 -15.62 1.61
CA ALA A 185 14.58 -15.08 0.70
C ALA A 185 15.21 -13.78 1.22
N ALA A 186 14.54 -13.02 2.10
CA ALA A 186 15.08 -11.82 2.72
C ALA A 186 16.18 -12.21 3.73
N ARG A 187 17.40 -11.73 3.51
CA ARG A 187 18.56 -11.90 4.39
C ARG A 187 18.72 -10.68 5.30
#